data_c97643527f5fe990044040d549a2bfd7
#
_entry.id   c97643527f5fe990044040d549a2bfd7
#
_cell.length_a   1.000
_cell.length_b   1.000
_cell.length_c   1.000
_cell.angle_alpha   90.00
_cell.angle_beta   90.00
_cell.angle_gamma   90.00
#
_symmetry.space_group_name_H-M   'P 1'
#
loop_
_entity.id
_entity.type
_entity.pdbx_description
1 polymer ?
#
loop_
_entity_poly.entity_id
_entity_poly.type
_entity_poly.pdbx_seq_one_letter_code
_entity_poly.pdbx_strand_id
1 'polypeptide(L)'
;MKFRKKYQLGDLRPSPRPFHCSPSRAILWLCFSISLLYNLYILNLLDYSITPNNIKHFNKPYILSIEEHKKAENTSLHHLVFGIAGSSHTWSGRQKCIQLWWRPDEMRGAVWLDQIVKNGTNDHLLPPIKISSNTSPFKYENPIGDRSALRLTRIVSETLKLGMKDVRWFVMGDDDTLFFPDNLVKVLSKYDHNQYYYIGSTSESHKQNMVYNYGMAYGGGGFAISYPLAKALAKMQDRCIERYPGLYGSDDRIHACMSELGVPLTKERGFHQNDFYGNIFGILAAHPITPLVSLHHYNVTNAIFPLMDKLEALEKLRVPAKLDSAALMQQSICYDATRNWTISVSWGYAVQIIRGILHPREIEMIARTFYSWHQTVEREGFIFNNRPYYEHVCQKPFVHFFSNATYNSSTDQTLSEYIRHDHRYPRCDWKMADPLPIARVEVLKRPDPYVWDRAPRRNCCRILPTEKNDTLVVDVGECGEDESIEVK
;
A
#
# COMPACT_ATOMS: atom_id res chain seq x y z
N MET A 1 9.21 -46.53 -4.39
CA MET A 1 7.98 -47.23 -4.74
C MET A 1 7.17 -46.32 -5.66
N LYS A 2 7.04 -46.74 -6.93
CA LYS A 2 6.42 -45.96 -8.03
C LYS A 2 4.89 -46.05 -7.92
N PHE A 3 4.15 -44.95 -8.08
CA PHE A 3 2.82 -44.96 -8.69
C PHE A 3 2.63 -43.72 -9.58
N ARG A 4 2.88 -43.89 -10.88
CA ARG A 4 2.34 -43.06 -11.96
C ARG A 4 0.94 -43.58 -12.27
N LYS A 5 -0.11 -42.77 -12.15
CA LYS A 5 -1.38 -43.01 -12.83
C LYS A 5 -1.47 -42.11 -14.06
N LYS A 6 -1.37 -42.73 -15.23
CA LYS A 6 -1.78 -42.17 -16.52
C LYS A 6 -3.29 -42.12 -16.58
N TYR A 7 -3.85 -40.95 -16.87
CA TYR A 7 -5.23 -40.86 -17.36
C TYR A 7 -5.18 -40.90 -18.90
N GLN A 8 -5.75 -41.94 -19.48
CA GLN A 8 -6.09 -42.00 -20.90
C GLN A 8 -7.39 -41.27 -21.14
N LEU A 9 -7.36 -40.27 -22.04
CA LEU A 9 -8.58 -39.73 -22.62
C LEU A 9 -9.15 -40.76 -23.60
N GLY A 10 -10.33 -41.28 -23.30
CA GLY A 10 -11.13 -42.07 -24.20
C GLY A 10 -11.84 -41.19 -25.21
N ASP A 11 -11.62 -41.46 -26.49
CA ASP A 11 -12.38 -40.95 -27.63
C ASP A 11 -13.86 -41.40 -27.52
N LEU A 12 -14.75 -40.47 -27.23
CA LEU A 12 -16.18 -40.65 -27.44
C LEU A 12 -16.60 -39.84 -28.65
N ARG A 13 -16.65 -40.48 -29.81
CA ARG A 13 -17.36 -40.00 -30.99
C ARG A 13 -18.85 -40.27 -30.79
N PRO A 14 -19.75 -39.29 -30.87
CA PRO A 14 -21.18 -39.54 -30.99
C PRO A 14 -21.53 -39.83 -32.46
N SER A 15 -22.18 -40.97 -32.71
CA SER A 15 -22.77 -41.33 -33.99
C SER A 15 -23.96 -40.41 -34.29
N PRO A 16 -24.12 -39.90 -35.51
CA PRO A 16 -25.27 -39.12 -35.88
C PRO A 16 -26.48 -40.01 -36.14
N ARG A 17 -27.53 -39.91 -35.33
CA ARG A 17 -28.86 -40.35 -35.72
C ARG A 17 -29.61 -39.19 -36.38
N PRO A 18 -30.20 -39.35 -37.56
CA PRO A 18 -30.98 -38.30 -38.17
C PRO A 18 -32.34 -38.18 -37.48
N PHE A 19 -32.57 -37.11 -36.79
CA PHE A 19 -33.91 -36.67 -36.41
C PHE A 19 -34.56 -35.93 -37.60
N HIS A 20 -35.39 -36.63 -38.38
CA HIS A 20 -36.34 -35.99 -39.23
C HIS A 20 -37.47 -35.40 -38.37
N CYS A 21 -37.34 -34.16 -38.05
CA CYS A 21 -38.46 -33.35 -37.56
C CYS A 21 -38.71 -32.28 -38.62
N SER A 22 -39.65 -32.53 -39.52
CA SER A 22 -40.17 -31.51 -40.40
C SER A 22 -41.08 -30.62 -39.57
N PRO A 23 -40.67 -29.39 -39.20
CA PRO A 23 -41.61 -28.48 -38.54
C PRO A 23 -42.65 -28.12 -39.56
N SER A 24 -43.92 -28.40 -39.26
CA SER A 24 -45.03 -28.02 -40.13
C SER A 24 -44.95 -26.49 -40.37
N ARG A 25 -45.20 -26.04 -41.60
CA ARG A 25 -45.20 -24.61 -41.95
C ARG A 25 -46.04 -23.77 -40.97
N ALA A 26 -47.02 -24.37 -40.32
CA ALA A 26 -47.85 -23.74 -39.29
C ALA A 26 -47.07 -23.36 -38.05
N ILE A 27 -46.09 -24.17 -37.56
CA ILE A 27 -45.24 -23.86 -36.41
C ILE A 27 -44.32 -22.70 -36.73
N LEU A 28 -43.76 -22.66 -37.93
CA LEU A 28 -42.92 -21.54 -38.40
C LEU A 28 -43.71 -20.22 -38.44
N TRP A 29 -44.94 -20.24 -38.98
CA TRP A 29 -45.79 -19.07 -38.99
C TRP A 29 -46.23 -18.65 -37.60
N LEU A 30 -46.46 -19.59 -36.67
CA LEU A 30 -46.79 -19.27 -35.27
C LEU A 30 -45.60 -18.61 -34.56
N CYS A 31 -44.40 -19.14 -34.71
CA CYS A 31 -43.19 -18.53 -34.14
C CYS A 31 -42.92 -17.14 -34.71
N PHE A 32 -43.11 -16.96 -36.02
CA PHE A 32 -42.98 -15.65 -36.67
C PHE A 32 -44.01 -14.64 -36.16
N SER A 33 -45.25 -15.06 -35.99
CA SER A 33 -46.32 -14.20 -35.46
C SER A 33 -46.08 -13.80 -34.00
N ILE A 34 -45.61 -14.73 -33.17
CA ILE A 34 -45.24 -14.42 -31.77
C ILE A 34 -44.05 -13.45 -31.70
N SER A 35 -43.05 -13.65 -32.56
CA SER A 35 -41.91 -12.73 -32.63
C SER A 35 -42.33 -11.33 -33.11
N LEU A 36 -43.22 -11.25 -34.07
CA LEU A 36 -43.77 -9.97 -34.57
C LEU A 36 -44.56 -9.24 -33.48
N LEU A 37 -45.44 -9.96 -32.77
CA LEU A 37 -46.20 -9.40 -31.66
C LEU A 37 -45.35 -8.93 -30.54
N TYR A 38 -44.29 -9.67 -30.21
CA TYR A 38 -43.31 -9.29 -29.20
C TYR A 38 -42.56 -8.00 -29.60
N ASN A 39 -42.10 -7.90 -30.85
CA ASN A 39 -41.45 -6.67 -31.33
C ASN A 39 -42.41 -5.47 -31.35
N LEU A 40 -43.67 -5.67 -31.73
CA LEU A 40 -44.70 -4.61 -31.67
C LEU A 40 -44.98 -4.18 -30.21
N TYR A 41 -44.99 -5.14 -29.29
CA TYR A 41 -45.14 -4.84 -27.86
C TYR A 41 -43.95 -4.02 -27.32
N ILE A 42 -42.72 -4.38 -27.67
CA ILE A 42 -41.51 -3.60 -27.31
C ILE A 42 -41.55 -2.20 -27.94
N LEU A 43 -41.93 -2.08 -29.20
CA LEU A 43 -42.07 -0.77 -29.85
C LEU A 43 -43.14 0.09 -29.18
N ASN A 44 -44.30 -0.47 -28.78
CA ASN A 44 -45.29 0.24 -27.99
C ASN A 44 -44.78 0.67 -26.59
N LEU A 45 -43.95 -0.16 -25.93
CA LEU A 45 -43.34 0.23 -24.67
C LEU A 45 -42.33 1.37 -24.86
N LEU A 46 -41.59 1.39 -25.96
CA LEU A 46 -40.68 2.47 -26.33
C LEU A 46 -41.44 3.76 -26.68
N ASP A 47 -42.56 3.65 -27.42
CA ASP A 47 -43.42 4.80 -27.76
C ASP A 47 -44.10 5.38 -26.50
N TYR A 48 -44.52 4.53 -25.57
CA TYR A 48 -45.11 4.97 -24.30
C TYR A 48 -44.08 5.71 -23.40
N SER A 49 -42.80 5.40 -23.55
CA SER A 49 -41.72 6.10 -22.85
C SER A 49 -41.31 7.43 -23.52
N ILE A 50 -41.79 7.72 -24.75
CA ILE A 50 -41.42 8.93 -25.52
C ILE A 50 -42.56 9.95 -25.62
N THR A 51 -43.76 9.68 -25.05
CA THR A 51 -44.85 10.67 -25.12
C THR A 51 -44.58 11.88 -24.22
N PRO A 52 -44.71 13.12 -24.73
CA PRO A 52 -44.33 14.36 -24.04
C PRO A 52 -45.18 14.75 -22.82
N ASN A 53 -46.20 13.96 -22.46
CA ASN A 53 -47.15 14.36 -21.42
C ASN A 53 -46.74 14.07 -19.98
N ASN A 54 -45.63 13.40 -19.74
CA ASN A 54 -45.09 13.19 -18.38
C ASN A 54 -43.95 14.15 -17.98
N ILE A 55 -43.68 15.19 -18.79
CA ILE A 55 -42.60 16.17 -18.51
C ILE A 55 -43.14 17.43 -17.78
N LYS A 56 -44.22 17.33 -17.03
CA LYS A 56 -44.75 18.52 -16.32
C LYS A 56 -44.22 18.72 -14.89
N HIS A 57 -43.28 17.90 -14.39
CA HIS A 57 -42.72 18.08 -13.05
C HIS A 57 -41.20 18.12 -12.94
N PHE A 58 -40.43 18.24 -14.05
CA PHE A 58 -38.97 18.40 -14.01
C PHE A 58 -38.47 19.65 -14.75
N ASN A 59 -39.23 20.74 -14.74
CA ASN A 59 -38.73 22.03 -15.21
C ASN A 59 -38.33 22.94 -14.02
N LYS A 60 -37.32 22.54 -13.23
CA LYS A 60 -36.28 23.44 -12.81
C LYS A 60 -35.08 23.16 -13.70
N PRO A 61 -34.62 24.11 -14.53
CA PRO A 61 -33.29 23.94 -15.11
C PRO A 61 -32.35 23.82 -13.91
N TYR A 62 -31.72 22.64 -13.73
CA TYR A 62 -30.46 22.58 -13.03
C TYR A 62 -29.52 23.40 -13.90
N ILE A 63 -29.50 24.70 -13.67
CA ILE A 63 -28.33 25.50 -13.95
C ILE A 63 -27.30 24.83 -13.04
N LEU A 64 -26.47 23.98 -13.61
CA LEU A 64 -25.15 23.74 -13.08
C LEU A 64 -24.54 25.14 -13.04
N SER A 65 -24.72 25.85 -11.90
CA SER A 65 -23.78 26.84 -11.50
C SER A 65 -22.47 26.07 -11.50
N ILE A 66 -21.66 26.30 -12.52
CA ILE A 66 -20.22 26.12 -12.41
C ILE A 66 -19.87 27.14 -11.31
N GLU A 67 -20.09 26.74 -10.04
CA GLU A 67 -19.37 27.34 -8.96
C GLU A 67 -17.92 27.14 -9.39
N GLU A 68 -17.26 28.23 -9.75
CA GLU A 68 -15.81 28.27 -9.81
C GLU A 68 -15.37 27.53 -8.57
N HIS A 69 -14.89 26.29 -8.75
CA HIS A 69 -14.23 25.59 -7.66
C HIS A 69 -13.13 26.53 -7.21
N LYS A 70 -13.41 27.31 -6.16
CA LYS A 70 -12.39 27.96 -5.37
C LYS A 70 -11.36 26.88 -5.17
N LYS A 71 -10.16 27.08 -5.76
CA LYS A 71 -9.05 26.14 -5.70
C LYS A 71 -8.97 25.71 -4.24
N ALA A 72 -9.47 24.53 -3.93
CA ALA A 72 -9.62 24.08 -2.56
C ALA A 72 -8.24 24.17 -1.95
N GLU A 73 -8.12 24.85 -0.83
CA GLU A 73 -6.86 24.97 -0.12
C GLU A 73 -6.25 23.55 0.03
N ASN A 74 -4.99 23.37 -0.37
CA ASN A 74 -4.36 22.06 -0.38
C ASN A 74 -4.39 21.44 1.03
N THR A 75 -4.67 20.15 1.13
CA THR A 75 -4.55 19.42 2.39
C THR A 75 -3.10 19.52 2.91
N SER A 76 -2.93 19.81 4.19
CA SER A 76 -1.63 19.88 4.87
C SER A 76 -1.65 19.05 6.15
N LEU A 77 -0.52 18.88 6.82
CA LEU A 77 -0.43 18.16 8.10
C LEU A 77 -1.38 18.73 9.15
N HIS A 78 -1.60 20.05 9.14
CA HIS A 78 -2.54 20.71 10.06
C HIS A 78 -3.98 20.16 9.92
N HIS A 79 -4.39 19.72 8.76
CA HIS A 79 -5.73 19.19 8.51
C HIS A 79 -5.91 17.72 8.93
N LEU A 80 -4.83 17.07 9.38
CA LEU A 80 -4.80 15.67 9.81
C LEU A 80 -4.82 15.59 11.34
N VAL A 81 -5.63 14.68 11.88
CA VAL A 81 -5.65 14.38 13.32
C VAL A 81 -5.38 12.90 13.50
N PHE A 82 -4.31 12.59 14.23
CA PHE A 82 -3.87 11.21 14.44
C PHE A 82 -4.52 10.62 15.71
N GLY A 83 -5.06 9.41 15.57
CA GLY A 83 -5.52 8.58 16.66
C GLY A 83 -4.68 7.31 16.73
N ILE A 84 -3.69 7.28 17.61
CA ILE A 84 -2.73 6.19 17.70
C ILE A 84 -3.20 5.22 18.77
N ALA A 85 -3.41 3.96 18.39
CA ALA A 85 -3.78 2.90 19.32
C ALA A 85 -2.52 2.38 20.05
N GLY A 86 -2.57 2.32 21.37
CA GLY A 86 -1.47 1.79 22.16
C GLY A 86 -1.95 1.03 23.39
N SER A 87 -1.03 0.33 24.05
CA SER A 87 -1.26 -0.33 25.33
C SER A 87 -0.30 0.20 26.38
N SER A 88 -0.81 0.49 27.58
CA SER A 88 0.02 0.89 28.72
C SER A 88 1.12 -0.11 29.03
N HIS A 89 0.87 -1.40 28.73
CA HIS A 89 1.83 -2.48 28.98
C HIS A 89 3.05 -2.44 28.05
N THR A 90 2.88 -2.05 26.78
CA THR A 90 3.96 -2.02 25.77
C THR A 90 4.52 -0.61 25.52
N TRP A 91 3.88 0.40 26.04
CA TRP A 91 4.13 1.81 25.75
C TRP A 91 5.60 2.23 25.89
N SER A 92 6.27 1.82 26.97
CA SER A 92 7.67 2.20 27.24
C SER A 92 8.64 1.81 26.12
N GLY A 93 8.37 0.70 25.43
CA GLY A 93 9.17 0.23 24.29
C GLY A 93 8.76 0.85 22.97
N ARG A 94 7.43 1.11 22.79
CA ARG A 94 6.86 1.52 21.51
C ARG A 94 6.84 3.02 21.26
N GLN A 95 6.86 3.85 22.30
CA GLN A 95 6.94 5.31 22.18
C GLN A 95 8.08 5.81 21.28
N LYS A 96 9.22 5.08 21.25
CA LYS A 96 10.37 5.40 20.40
C LYS A 96 10.03 5.33 18.90
N CYS A 97 9.13 4.42 18.49
CA CYS A 97 8.69 4.34 17.11
C CYS A 97 7.94 5.62 16.70
N ILE A 98 7.07 6.13 17.57
CA ILE A 98 6.33 7.36 17.32
C ILE A 98 7.26 8.55 17.21
N GLN A 99 8.29 8.65 18.07
CA GLN A 99 9.31 9.73 18.02
C GLN A 99 10.06 9.79 16.69
N LEU A 100 10.12 8.69 15.92
CA LEU A 100 10.79 8.69 14.62
C LEU A 100 10.06 9.55 13.56
N TRP A 101 8.76 9.69 13.64
CA TRP A 101 7.96 10.34 12.60
C TRP A 101 7.05 11.47 13.10
N TRP A 102 6.76 11.52 14.39
CA TRP A 102 5.93 12.59 14.96
C TRP A 102 6.66 13.94 14.94
N ARG A 103 5.94 15.00 14.56
CA ARG A 103 6.41 16.39 14.54
C ARG A 103 5.53 17.23 15.46
N PRO A 104 5.94 17.51 16.68
CA PRO A 104 5.09 18.11 17.71
C PRO A 104 4.44 19.44 17.31
N ASP A 105 5.16 20.30 16.60
CA ASP A 105 4.70 21.63 16.21
C ASP A 105 3.85 21.66 14.95
N GLU A 106 3.85 20.56 14.18
CA GLU A 106 3.18 20.47 12.89
C GLU A 106 1.97 19.52 12.91
N MET A 107 1.98 18.53 13.80
CA MET A 107 1.01 17.44 13.81
C MET A 107 0.08 17.50 15.00
N ARG A 108 -1.14 17.01 14.84
CA ARG A 108 -2.18 17.01 15.86
C ARG A 108 -2.71 15.60 16.07
N GLY A 109 -3.03 15.24 17.30
CA GLY A 109 -3.58 13.93 17.61
C GLY A 109 -3.38 13.51 19.05
N ALA A 110 -3.60 12.23 19.32
CA ALA A 110 -3.40 11.64 20.63
C ALA A 110 -3.04 10.16 20.52
N VAL A 111 -2.29 9.66 21.50
CA VAL A 111 -2.12 8.24 21.77
C VAL A 111 -3.22 7.82 22.76
N TRP A 112 -3.94 6.74 22.41
CA TRP A 112 -5.03 6.21 23.22
C TRP A 112 -4.58 4.94 23.94
N LEU A 113 -4.39 5.03 25.26
CA LEU A 113 -4.02 3.90 26.10
C LEU A 113 -5.21 3.34 26.86
N ASP A 114 -5.08 2.12 27.34
CA ASP A 114 -6.04 1.44 28.22
C ASP A 114 -5.97 1.94 29.67
N GLN A 115 -4.79 2.36 30.14
CA GLN A 115 -4.55 2.81 31.51
C GLN A 115 -3.49 3.92 31.56
N ILE A 116 -3.43 4.61 32.70
CA ILE A 116 -2.45 5.65 33.00
C ILE A 116 -1.07 5.03 33.17
N VAL A 117 -0.06 5.58 32.50
CA VAL A 117 1.35 5.20 32.65
C VAL A 117 2.07 6.19 33.59
N LYS A 118 2.80 5.66 34.57
CA LYS A 118 3.41 6.46 35.64
C LYS A 118 4.57 7.37 35.18
N ASN A 119 5.24 7.05 34.07
CA ASN A 119 6.48 7.70 33.64
C ASN A 119 6.46 8.24 32.18
N GLY A 120 5.32 8.63 31.64
CA GLY A 120 5.24 8.93 30.21
C GLY A 120 4.48 10.18 29.81
N THR A 121 4.19 11.10 30.73
CA THR A 121 3.13 12.11 30.49
C THR A 121 3.61 13.46 29.91
N ASN A 122 4.92 13.75 29.84
CA ASN A 122 5.40 15.09 29.46
C ASN A 122 6.59 15.08 28.48
N ASP A 123 6.69 14.10 27.60
CA ASP A 123 7.67 14.15 26.53
C ASP A 123 7.09 15.02 25.38
N HIS A 124 7.68 16.19 25.18
CA HIS A 124 7.30 17.11 24.10
C HIS A 124 7.49 16.53 22.70
N LEU A 125 8.21 15.41 22.58
CA LEU A 125 8.44 14.71 21.30
C LEU A 125 7.33 13.72 20.95
N LEU A 126 6.32 13.58 21.80
CA LEU A 126 5.23 12.63 21.64
C LEU A 126 3.86 13.32 21.58
N PRO A 127 2.87 12.72 20.90
CA PRO A 127 1.50 13.21 20.99
C PRO A 127 0.96 13.03 22.42
N PRO A 128 0.00 13.87 22.85
CA PRO A 128 -0.61 13.75 24.18
C PRO A 128 -1.26 12.39 24.37
N ILE A 129 -1.04 11.81 25.55
CA ILE A 129 -1.67 10.55 25.95
C ILE A 129 -3.09 10.80 26.45
N LYS A 130 -4.02 10.00 25.98
CA LYS A 130 -5.42 9.93 26.41
C LYS A 130 -5.77 8.52 26.84
N ILE A 131 -6.69 8.42 27.79
CA ILE A 131 -7.20 7.11 28.23
C ILE A 131 -8.54 6.86 27.53
N SER A 132 -8.63 5.69 26.87
CA SER A 132 -9.83 5.27 26.17
C SER A 132 -10.99 5.05 27.13
N SER A 133 -12.21 5.31 26.66
CA SER A 133 -13.43 5.13 27.45
C SER A 133 -13.66 3.67 27.80
N ASN A 134 -14.38 3.45 28.90
CA ASN A 134 -14.73 2.10 29.37
C ASN A 134 -15.54 1.34 28.32
N THR A 135 -15.12 0.12 28.01
CA THR A 135 -15.78 -0.78 27.06
C THR A 135 -16.48 -1.97 27.75
N SER A 136 -16.52 -2.01 29.09
CA SER A 136 -17.16 -3.09 29.86
C SER A 136 -18.63 -3.37 29.47
N PRO A 137 -19.45 -2.37 29.07
CA PRO A 137 -20.83 -2.62 28.68
C PRO A 137 -20.98 -3.46 27.40
N PHE A 138 -19.98 -3.45 26.50
CA PHE A 138 -20.06 -4.17 25.24
C PHE A 138 -19.75 -5.66 25.41
N LYS A 139 -20.49 -6.53 24.72
CA LYS A 139 -20.16 -7.95 24.65
C LYS A 139 -18.96 -8.20 23.73
N TYR A 140 -18.14 -9.17 24.12
CA TYR A 140 -17.07 -9.72 23.30
C TYR A 140 -17.08 -11.23 23.41
N GLU A 141 -17.37 -11.92 22.32
CA GLU A 141 -17.65 -13.37 22.29
C GLU A 141 -16.64 -14.15 21.42
N ASN A 142 -15.65 -13.50 20.81
CA ASN A 142 -14.66 -14.21 20.02
C ASN A 142 -13.72 -15.02 20.93
N PRO A 143 -13.59 -16.35 20.70
CA PRO A 143 -12.86 -17.24 21.62
C PRO A 143 -11.33 -17.12 21.54
N ILE A 144 -10.79 -16.55 20.45
CA ILE A 144 -9.35 -16.49 20.19
C ILE A 144 -8.81 -15.06 20.11
N GLY A 145 -9.67 -14.06 20.07
CA GLY A 145 -9.28 -12.67 20.03
C GLY A 145 -9.15 -12.04 21.41
N ASP A 146 -8.82 -10.76 21.45
CA ASP A 146 -8.69 -9.99 22.68
C ASP A 146 -9.75 -8.90 22.78
N ARG A 147 -10.28 -8.68 23.98
CA ARG A 147 -11.32 -7.68 24.26
C ARG A 147 -10.87 -6.23 24.00
N SER A 148 -9.57 -5.96 23.99
CA SER A 148 -9.02 -4.65 23.64
C SER A 148 -9.46 -4.18 22.25
N ALA A 149 -9.80 -5.11 21.35
CA ALA A 149 -10.37 -4.81 20.04
C ALA A 149 -11.58 -3.85 20.10
N LEU A 150 -12.42 -3.95 21.14
CA LEU A 150 -13.55 -3.05 21.34
C LEU A 150 -13.10 -1.61 21.57
N ARG A 151 -12.04 -1.44 22.36
CA ARG A 151 -11.44 -0.15 22.65
C ARG A 151 -10.83 0.46 21.40
N LEU A 152 -10.03 -0.34 20.69
CA LEU A 152 -9.34 0.09 19.47
C LEU A 152 -10.34 0.50 18.36
N THR A 153 -11.46 -0.23 18.23
CA THR A 153 -12.53 0.15 17.30
C THR A 153 -13.04 1.57 17.55
N ARG A 154 -13.12 2.02 18.82
CA ARG A 154 -13.72 3.31 19.21
C ARG A 154 -12.77 4.51 19.06
N ILE A 155 -11.49 4.30 18.79
CA ILE A 155 -10.48 5.38 18.73
C ILE A 155 -10.86 6.47 17.72
N VAL A 156 -11.48 6.14 16.59
CA VAL A 156 -11.95 7.13 15.61
C VAL A 156 -12.95 8.11 16.28
N SER A 157 -13.97 7.57 16.93
CA SER A 157 -14.99 8.38 17.61
C SER A 157 -14.43 9.14 18.81
N GLU A 158 -13.48 8.57 19.52
CA GLU A 158 -12.82 9.20 20.65
C GLU A 158 -11.91 10.35 20.18
N THR A 159 -11.20 10.16 19.08
CA THR A 159 -10.36 11.22 18.47
C THR A 159 -11.22 12.34 17.91
N LEU A 160 -12.36 12.04 17.30
CA LEU A 160 -13.33 13.06 16.87
C LEU A 160 -13.82 13.91 18.05
N LYS A 161 -14.06 13.31 19.22
CA LYS A 161 -14.52 14.01 20.44
C LYS A 161 -13.49 14.97 21.02
N LEU A 162 -12.22 14.95 20.57
CA LEU A 162 -11.24 15.98 20.94
C LEU A 162 -11.66 17.38 20.45
N GLY A 163 -12.60 17.47 19.51
CA GLY A 163 -13.22 18.72 19.07
C GLY A 163 -12.27 19.67 18.35
N MET A 164 -11.18 19.14 17.74
CA MET A 164 -10.21 19.95 17.01
C MET A 164 -10.89 20.63 15.82
N LYS A 165 -10.52 21.89 15.56
CA LYS A 165 -11.04 22.66 14.43
C LYS A 165 -10.24 22.38 13.17
N ASP A 166 -10.81 22.65 12.01
CA ASP A 166 -10.16 22.56 10.70
C ASP A 166 -9.57 21.16 10.43
N VAL A 167 -10.37 20.14 10.69
CA VAL A 167 -10.00 18.74 10.46
C VAL A 167 -10.62 18.26 9.16
N ARG A 168 -9.78 17.70 8.28
CA ARG A 168 -10.21 17.04 7.04
C ARG A 168 -10.17 15.52 7.17
N TRP A 169 -9.15 15.00 7.87
CA TRP A 169 -8.88 13.58 7.97
C TRP A 169 -8.55 13.15 9.40
N PHE A 170 -9.10 12.02 9.80
CA PHE A 170 -8.64 11.28 10.97
C PHE A 170 -7.77 10.14 10.48
N VAL A 171 -6.53 10.07 10.97
CA VAL A 171 -5.54 9.06 10.60
C VAL A 171 -5.35 8.12 11.79
N MET A 172 -5.63 6.84 11.58
CA MET A 172 -5.52 5.81 12.62
C MET A 172 -4.31 4.93 12.33
N GLY A 173 -3.68 4.46 13.40
CA GLY A 173 -2.59 3.50 13.35
C GLY A 173 -2.26 2.99 14.75
N ASP A 174 -1.37 2.00 14.82
CA ASP A 174 -0.90 1.42 16.08
C ASP A 174 0.36 2.13 16.59
N ASP A 175 0.75 1.89 17.84
CA ASP A 175 1.94 2.49 18.46
C ASP A 175 3.27 1.97 17.87
N ASP A 176 3.21 0.99 16.96
CA ASP A 176 4.32 0.51 16.13
C ASP A 176 4.09 0.75 14.62
N THR A 177 3.20 1.62 14.24
CA THR A 177 3.08 2.13 12.88
C THR A 177 4.09 3.26 12.66
N LEU A 178 4.99 3.11 11.70
CA LEU A 178 5.87 4.16 11.21
C LEU A 178 5.19 4.87 10.04
N PHE A 179 4.75 6.11 10.22
CA PHE A 179 4.19 6.93 9.13
C PHE A 179 5.26 7.77 8.43
N PHE A 180 5.01 8.05 7.15
CA PHE A 180 5.71 9.06 6.36
C PHE A 180 4.74 10.22 6.08
N PRO A 181 4.68 11.22 6.98
CA PRO A 181 3.60 12.21 7.01
C PRO A 181 3.46 13.03 5.73
N ASP A 182 4.57 13.38 5.07
CA ASP A 182 4.53 14.16 3.82
C ASP A 182 3.89 13.36 2.68
N ASN A 183 4.21 12.07 2.59
CA ASN A 183 3.60 11.15 1.62
C ASN A 183 2.13 10.89 1.93
N LEU A 184 1.77 10.79 3.22
CA LEU A 184 0.38 10.65 3.65
C LEU A 184 -0.45 11.87 3.21
N VAL A 185 0.07 13.09 3.40
CA VAL A 185 -0.58 14.32 2.92
C VAL A 185 -0.78 14.28 1.41
N LYS A 186 0.24 13.85 0.64
CA LYS A 186 0.13 13.72 -0.83
C LYS A 186 -0.95 12.72 -1.24
N VAL A 187 -1.04 11.58 -0.56
CA VAL A 187 -2.10 10.60 -0.83
C VAL A 187 -3.49 11.17 -0.52
N LEU A 188 -3.67 11.77 0.65
CA LEU A 188 -4.97 12.30 1.07
C LEU A 188 -5.41 13.53 0.25
N SER A 189 -4.46 14.28 -0.31
CA SER A 189 -4.75 15.43 -1.19
C SER A 189 -5.40 15.06 -2.52
N LYS A 190 -5.37 13.77 -2.90
CA LYS A 190 -6.04 13.26 -4.11
C LYS A 190 -7.57 13.20 -3.97
N TYR A 191 -8.07 13.23 -2.74
CA TYR A 191 -9.47 12.95 -2.41
C TYR A 191 -10.20 14.17 -1.86
N ASP A 192 -11.45 14.32 -2.26
CA ASP A 192 -12.34 15.34 -1.69
C ASP A 192 -12.74 14.96 -0.25
N HIS A 193 -12.11 15.61 0.73
CA HIS A 193 -12.34 15.37 2.14
C HIS A 193 -13.77 15.66 2.62
N ASN A 194 -14.61 16.29 1.80
CA ASN A 194 -16.03 16.54 2.09
C ASN A 194 -16.92 15.33 1.76
N GLN A 195 -16.37 14.32 1.07
CA GLN A 195 -17.05 13.07 0.76
C GLN A 195 -16.71 11.99 1.80
N TYR A 196 -17.45 10.88 1.77
CA TYR A 196 -17.21 9.74 2.66
C TYR A 196 -16.09 8.85 2.10
N TYR A 197 -14.91 8.96 2.72
CA TYR A 197 -13.76 8.14 2.36
C TYR A 197 -13.23 7.34 3.56
N TYR A 198 -13.03 6.06 3.34
CA TYR A 198 -12.29 5.13 4.16
C TYR A 198 -11.07 4.66 3.34
N ILE A 199 -9.87 5.14 3.65
CA ILE A 199 -8.65 4.99 2.84
C ILE A 199 -7.62 4.19 3.63
N GLY A 200 -7.02 3.18 3.01
CA GLY A 200 -5.98 2.35 3.61
C GLY A 200 -5.61 1.20 2.68
N SER A 201 -5.03 0.15 3.21
CA SER A 201 -4.69 -1.04 2.42
C SER A 201 -5.09 -2.33 3.15
N THR A 202 -5.20 -3.38 2.36
CA THR A 202 -5.36 -4.74 2.88
C THR A 202 -4.00 -5.30 3.32
N SER A 203 -3.99 -6.41 4.06
CA SER A 203 -2.76 -7.15 4.32
C SER A 203 -2.10 -7.62 3.03
N GLU A 204 -0.79 -7.69 3.00
CA GLU A 204 -0.02 -8.33 1.94
C GLU A 204 -0.16 -9.85 1.94
N SER A 205 -0.62 -10.42 3.05
CA SER A 205 -0.91 -11.85 3.17
C SER A 205 -2.26 -12.19 2.55
N HIS A 206 -2.23 -13.05 1.51
CA HIS A 206 -3.45 -13.58 0.89
C HIS A 206 -4.36 -14.27 1.92
N LYS A 207 -3.79 -15.11 2.78
CA LYS A 207 -4.53 -15.87 3.77
C LYS A 207 -5.20 -14.99 4.83
N GLN A 208 -4.54 -13.92 5.26
CA GLN A 208 -5.15 -12.96 6.18
C GLN A 208 -6.40 -12.32 5.56
N ASN A 209 -6.31 -11.87 4.30
CA ASN A 209 -7.45 -11.28 3.63
C ASN A 209 -8.57 -12.29 3.37
N MET A 210 -8.27 -13.58 3.15
CA MET A 210 -9.28 -14.64 3.03
C MET A 210 -10.00 -14.89 4.34
N VAL A 211 -9.29 -14.86 5.46
CA VAL A 211 -9.87 -15.12 6.80
C VAL A 211 -10.72 -13.95 7.26
N TYR A 212 -10.24 -12.72 7.05
CA TYR A 212 -10.95 -11.52 7.49
C TYR A 212 -11.74 -10.89 6.35
N ASN A 213 -11.14 -10.01 5.55
CA ASN A 213 -11.82 -9.39 4.41
C ASN A 213 -10.85 -8.68 3.46
N TYR A 214 -11.08 -8.81 2.14
CA TYR A 214 -10.37 -8.03 1.11
C TYR A 214 -10.84 -6.57 0.99
N GLY A 215 -11.95 -6.21 1.61
CA GLY A 215 -12.48 -4.84 1.68
C GLY A 215 -12.15 -4.10 2.97
N MET A 216 -11.29 -4.66 3.82
CA MET A 216 -10.91 -4.13 5.11
C MET A 216 -9.53 -3.46 5.04
N ALA A 217 -9.37 -2.27 5.62
CA ALA A 217 -8.04 -1.75 5.94
C ALA A 217 -7.54 -2.41 7.23
N TYR A 218 -6.28 -2.77 7.24
CA TYR A 218 -5.60 -3.28 8.43
C TYR A 218 -5.06 -2.10 9.25
N GLY A 219 -5.44 -2.03 10.52
CA GLY A 219 -5.21 -0.88 11.39
C GLY A 219 -3.74 -0.61 11.67
N GLY A 220 -2.93 -1.67 11.77
CA GLY A 220 -1.49 -1.54 11.95
C GLY A 220 -0.80 -0.91 10.75
N GLY A 221 -1.23 -1.20 9.52
CA GLY A 221 -0.78 -0.47 8.33
C GLY A 221 -1.25 0.98 8.31
N GLY A 222 -2.22 1.31 9.15
CA GLY A 222 -2.86 2.59 9.22
C GLY A 222 -3.99 2.78 8.20
N PHE A 223 -4.91 3.67 8.53
CA PHE A 223 -5.98 4.08 7.62
C PHE A 223 -6.42 5.53 7.91
N ALA A 224 -7.05 6.16 6.93
CA ALA A 224 -7.60 7.48 7.08
C ALA A 224 -9.12 7.49 6.83
N ILE A 225 -9.82 8.28 7.61
CA ILE A 225 -11.27 8.50 7.48
C ILE A 225 -11.52 9.98 7.30
N SER A 226 -12.32 10.37 6.32
CA SER A 226 -12.71 11.76 6.12
C SER A 226 -13.56 12.27 7.28
N TYR A 227 -13.50 13.57 7.54
CA TYR A 227 -14.24 14.20 8.64
C TYR A 227 -15.76 13.91 8.63
N PRO A 228 -16.48 14.04 7.48
CA PRO A 228 -17.92 13.73 7.48
C PRO A 228 -18.20 12.25 7.73
N LEU A 229 -17.35 11.33 7.26
CA LEU A 229 -17.48 9.89 7.56
C LEU A 229 -17.24 9.59 9.03
N ALA A 230 -16.23 10.20 9.66
CA ALA A 230 -15.97 10.06 11.09
C ALA A 230 -17.16 10.51 11.93
N LYS A 231 -17.82 11.61 11.53
CA LYS A 231 -19.07 12.08 12.18
C LYS A 231 -20.22 11.09 12.02
N ALA A 232 -20.37 10.50 10.84
CA ALA A 232 -21.42 9.49 10.58
C ALA A 232 -21.14 8.24 11.41
N LEU A 233 -19.90 7.75 11.41
CA LEU A 233 -19.45 6.61 12.21
C LEU A 233 -19.72 6.82 13.70
N ALA A 234 -19.33 7.96 14.28
CA ALA A 234 -19.49 8.25 15.70
C ALA A 234 -20.95 8.22 16.17
N LYS A 235 -21.93 8.50 15.30
CA LYS A 235 -23.35 8.44 15.62
C LYS A 235 -23.90 7.02 15.76
N MET A 236 -23.24 6.04 15.14
CA MET A 236 -23.77 4.67 15.06
C MET A 236 -22.82 3.60 15.61
N GLN A 237 -21.55 3.94 15.88
CA GLN A 237 -20.47 3.00 16.14
C GLN A 237 -20.75 2.08 17.34
N ASP A 238 -21.25 2.62 18.46
CA ASP A 238 -21.53 1.80 19.63
C ASP A 238 -22.61 0.74 19.32
N ARG A 239 -23.69 1.12 18.64
CA ARG A 239 -24.72 0.19 18.20
C ARG A 239 -24.20 -0.81 17.16
N CYS A 240 -23.28 -0.39 16.30
CA CYS A 240 -22.61 -1.30 15.37
C CYS A 240 -21.77 -2.35 16.13
N ILE A 241 -20.95 -1.92 17.09
CA ILE A 241 -20.13 -2.82 17.90
C ILE A 241 -21.00 -3.87 18.62
N GLU A 242 -22.16 -3.46 19.15
CA GLU A 242 -23.11 -4.37 19.81
C GLU A 242 -23.68 -5.45 18.88
N ARG A 243 -23.81 -5.17 17.58
CA ARG A 243 -24.30 -6.15 16.61
C ARG A 243 -23.26 -7.22 16.22
N TYR A 244 -21.97 -6.97 16.49
CA TYR A 244 -20.88 -7.84 16.07
C TYR A 244 -19.99 -8.31 17.22
N PRO A 245 -20.54 -8.94 18.28
CA PRO A 245 -19.75 -9.37 19.46
C PRO A 245 -18.74 -10.46 19.12
N GLY A 246 -19.00 -11.28 18.09
CA GLY A 246 -18.16 -12.41 17.68
C GLY A 246 -17.00 -12.07 16.74
N LEU A 247 -16.87 -10.83 16.24
CA LEU A 247 -15.75 -10.47 15.39
C LEU A 247 -14.42 -10.53 16.17
N TYR A 248 -13.33 -10.84 15.46
CA TYR A 248 -12.00 -11.03 16.03
C TYR A 248 -11.35 -9.72 16.49
N GLY A 249 -11.14 -8.79 15.56
CA GLY A 249 -10.29 -7.61 15.73
C GLY A 249 -11.04 -6.28 15.73
N SER A 250 -10.30 -5.22 15.92
CA SER A 250 -10.75 -3.84 15.75
C SER A 250 -11.06 -3.52 14.29
N ASP A 251 -10.19 -3.94 13.39
CA ASP A 251 -10.24 -3.64 11.95
C ASP A 251 -11.49 -4.26 11.32
N ASP A 252 -11.79 -5.50 11.70
CA ASP A 252 -12.95 -6.23 11.26
C ASP A 252 -14.26 -5.54 11.71
N ARG A 253 -14.29 -5.01 12.96
CA ARG A 253 -15.42 -4.20 13.45
C ARG A 253 -15.53 -2.86 12.75
N ILE A 254 -14.42 -2.17 12.51
CA ILE A 254 -14.44 -0.92 11.74
C ILE A 254 -14.98 -1.19 10.34
N HIS A 255 -14.50 -2.26 9.67
CA HIS A 255 -14.99 -2.65 8.35
C HIS A 255 -16.49 -2.96 8.37
N ALA A 256 -16.98 -3.70 9.38
CA ALA A 256 -18.42 -3.98 9.52
C ALA A 256 -19.23 -2.68 9.65
N CYS A 257 -18.77 -1.72 10.45
CA CYS A 257 -19.43 -0.43 10.58
C CYS A 257 -19.37 0.41 9.31
N MET A 258 -18.25 0.36 8.54
CA MET A 258 -18.17 0.99 7.22
C MET A 258 -19.15 0.35 6.23
N SER A 259 -19.31 -0.97 6.26
CA SER A 259 -20.29 -1.69 5.43
C SER A 259 -21.73 -1.26 5.76
N GLU A 260 -22.08 -1.05 7.03
CA GLU A 260 -23.38 -0.52 7.42
C GLU A 260 -23.62 0.93 6.96
N LEU A 261 -22.54 1.72 6.83
CA LEU A 261 -22.59 3.06 6.26
C LEU A 261 -22.56 3.05 4.72
N GLY A 262 -22.40 1.88 4.09
CA GLY A 262 -22.29 1.73 2.64
C GLY A 262 -20.98 2.29 2.07
N VAL A 263 -19.92 2.37 2.85
CA VAL A 263 -18.64 2.97 2.45
C VAL A 263 -17.59 1.88 2.22
N PRO A 264 -17.17 1.64 0.98
CA PRO A 264 -16.12 0.66 0.67
C PRO A 264 -14.73 1.20 1.02
N LEU A 265 -13.76 0.29 1.15
CA LEU A 265 -12.35 0.65 1.26
C LEU A 265 -11.85 1.27 -0.05
N THR A 266 -11.30 2.48 0.03
CA THR A 266 -10.47 3.08 -1.02
C THR A 266 -9.03 2.64 -0.79
N LYS A 267 -8.53 1.76 -1.67
CA LYS A 267 -7.20 1.16 -1.51
C LYS A 267 -6.09 2.09 -1.98
N GLU A 268 -5.14 2.34 -1.09
CA GLU A 268 -3.88 3.02 -1.38
C GLU A 268 -2.69 2.11 -1.03
N ARG A 269 -1.91 1.75 -2.04
CA ARG A 269 -0.86 0.71 -1.97
C ARG A 269 0.35 1.10 -1.12
N GLY A 270 0.45 2.34 -0.69
CA GLY A 270 1.55 2.82 0.15
C GLY A 270 1.37 2.56 1.64
N PHE A 271 0.20 2.10 2.07
CA PHE A 271 -0.02 1.63 3.45
C PHE A 271 0.39 0.16 3.53
N HIS A 272 1.30 -0.18 4.44
CA HIS A 272 1.85 -1.52 4.59
C HIS A 272 1.57 -2.11 5.96
N GLN A 273 0.76 -3.15 5.99
CA GLN A 273 0.52 -3.95 7.19
C GLN A 273 1.75 -4.78 7.56
N ASN A 274 2.52 -5.21 6.56
CA ASN A 274 3.72 -6.02 6.72
C ASN A 274 3.49 -7.34 7.49
N ASP A 275 2.45 -8.07 7.11
CA ASP A 275 2.21 -9.42 7.65
C ASP A 275 3.22 -10.43 7.10
N PHE A 276 4.47 -10.22 7.48
CA PHE A 276 5.64 -11.01 7.09
C PHE A 276 6.52 -11.35 8.27
N TYR A 277 7.30 -12.42 8.12
CA TYR A 277 8.43 -12.74 8.98
C TYR A 277 9.73 -12.73 8.19
N GLY A 278 10.84 -12.52 8.89
CA GLY A 278 12.18 -12.56 8.30
C GLY A 278 12.56 -11.27 7.59
N ASN A 279 13.28 -11.40 6.48
CA ASN A 279 13.90 -10.27 5.80
C ASN A 279 12.98 -9.66 4.74
N ILE A 280 12.46 -8.47 4.99
CA ILE A 280 11.56 -7.74 4.05
C ILE A 280 12.32 -6.98 2.94
N PHE A 281 13.61 -7.28 2.74
CA PHE A 281 14.44 -6.64 1.70
C PHE A 281 13.77 -6.63 0.33
N GLY A 282 13.20 -7.76 -0.09
CA GLY A 282 12.59 -7.86 -1.41
C GLY A 282 11.45 -6.90 -1.64
N ILE A 283 10.64 -6.60 -0.60
CA ILE A 283 9.53 -5.63 -0.66
C ILE A 283 10.07 -4.21 -0.78
N LEU A 284 11.03 -3.85 0.07
CA LEU A 284 11.58 -2.51 0.11
C LEU A 284 12.46 -2.20 -1.11
N ALA A 285 13.10 -3.23 -1.70
CA ALA A 285 13.92 -3.10 -2.92
C ALA A 285 13.11 -3.05 -4.22
N ALA A 286 11.83 -3.47 -4.18
CA ALA A 286 10.91 -3.44 -5.32
C ALA A 286 9.53 -2.91 -4.89
N HIS A 287 9.55 -1.79 -4.15
CA HIS A 287 8.33 -1.12 -3.72
C HIS A 287 7.48 -0.71 -4.93
N PRO A 288 6.15 -0.85 -4.87
CA PRO A 288 5.27 -0.42 -5.96
C PRO A 288 5.40 1.09 -6.23
N ILE A 289 5.11 1.50 -7.47
CA ILE A 289 5.15 2.92 -7.86
C ILE A 289 3.97 3.64 -7.19
N THR A 290 4.20 4.10 -5.98
CA THR A 290 3.25 4.82 -5.13
C THR A 290 4.01 5.45 -3.95
N PRO A 291 3.53 6.54 -3.34
CA PRO A 291 4.15 7.07 -2.12
C PRO A 291 4.21 6.00 -1.03
N LEU A 292 5.34 5.83 -0.39
CA LEU A 292 5.43 5.02 0.84
C LEU A 292 4.76 5.81 1.97
N VAL A 293 3.64 5.33 2.48
CA VAL A 293 2.83 6.02 3.50
C VAL A 293 3.12 5.51 4.90
N SER A 294 3.23 4.20 5.06
CA SER A 294 3.46 3.59 6.37
C SER A 294 4.18 2.25 6.28
N LEU A 295 4.80 1.86 7.39
CA LEU A 295 5.33 0.52 7.62
C LEU A 295 4.90 0.07 9.02
N HIS A 296 4.49 -1.19 9.15
CA HIS A 296 4.10 -1.78 10.42
C HIS A 296 4.90 -3.07 10.69
N HIS A 297 4.74 -3.70 11.84
CA HIS A 297 5.36 -4.98 12.24
C HIS A 297 6.90 -5.02 12.14
N TYR A 298 7.58 -3.86 12.27
CA TYR A 298 9.03 -3.82 12.26
C TYR A 298 9.67 -4.67 13.38
N ASN A 299 8.91 -4.92 14.46
CA ASN A 299 9.35 -5.70 15.61
C ASN A 299 9.39 -7.22 15.33
N VAL A 300 8.67 -7.74 14.36
CA VAL A 300 8.65 -9.16 13.99
C VAL A 300 9.52 -9.47 12.76
N THR A 301 9.82 -8.46 11.94
CA THR A 301 10.75 -8.60 10.81
C THR A 301 12.20 -8.41 11.24
N ASN A 302 13.15 -8.78 10.39
CA ASN A 302 14.56 -8.44 10.59
C ASN A 302 14.76 -6.92 10.45
N ALA A 303 15.84 -6.38 11.03
CA ALA A 303 16.24 -5.01 10.78
C ALA A 303 16.41 -4.77 9.26
N ILE A 304 15.90 -3.64 8.76
CA ILE A 304 15.90 -3.34 7.32
C ILE A 304 17.30 -3.01 6.78
N PHE A 305 18.21 -2.57 7.62
CA PHE A 305 19.63 -2.45 7.31
C PHE A 305 20.43 -3.51 8.07
N PRO A 306 21.45 -4.10 7.45
CA PRO A 306 22.28 -5.09 8.10
C PRO A 306 23.11 -4.49 9.25
N LEU A 307 23.45 -5.33 10.25
CA LEU A 307 24.30 -4.98 11.38
C LEU A 307 23.80 -3.81 12.26
N MET A 308 22.50 -3.55 12.23
CA MET A 308 21.85 -2.53 13.03
C MET A 308 20.74 -3.15 13.87
N ASP A 309 20.36 -2.49 14.98
CA ASP A 309 19.08 -2.80 15.60
C ASP A 309 17.89 -2.25 14.77
N LYS A 310 16.69 -2.69 15.13
CA LYS A 310 15.49 -2.37 14.33
C LYS A 310 15.12 -0.89 14.36
N LEU A 311 15.29 -0.23 15.51
CA LEU A 311 14.98 1.19 15.65
C LEU A 311 16.05 2.06 14.98
N GLU A 312 17.34 1.74 15.17
CA GLU A 312 18.44 2.41 14.46
C GLU A 312 18.26 2.32 12.93
N ALA A 313 17.85 1.14 12.44
CA ALA A 313 17.57 0.94 11.02
C ALA A 313 16.43 1.83 10.52
N LEU A 314 15.37 2.01 11.31
CA LEU A 314 14.27 2.91 10.97
C LEU A 314 14.68 4.38 11.09
N GLU A 315 15.49 4.73 12.08
CA GLU A 315 16.02 6.09 12.22
C GLU A 315 16.88 6.50 11.03
N LYS A 316 17.68 5.56 10.50
CA LYS A 316 18.48 5.78 9.29
C LYS A 316 17.62 6.16 8.07
N LEU A 317 16.40 5.64 7.93
CA LEU A 317 15.44 6.03 6.87
C LEU A 317 15.00 7.49 6.97
N ARG A 318 15.10 8.14 8.12
CA ARG A 318 14.72 9.56 8.27
C ARG A 318 15.57 10.48 7.40
N VAL A 319 16.82 10.11 7.13
CA VAL A 319 17.74 10.93 6.30
C VAL A 319 17.18 11.09 4.88
N PRO A 320 16.99 10.01 4.10
CA PRO A 320 16.42 10.13 2.77
C PRO A 320 14.97 10.62 2.80
N ALA A 321 14.16 10.25 3.79
CA ALA A 321 12.78 10.71 3.92
C ALA A 321 12.67 12.24 4.09
N LYS A 322 13.61 12.87 4.78
CA LYS A 322 13.66 14.34 4.93
C LYS A 322 14.15 15.04 3.66
N LEU A 323 15.03 14.41 2.89
CA LEU A 323 15.59 15.00 1.67
C LEU A 323 14.62 14.92 0.49
N ASP A 324 13.97 13.77 0.31
CA ASP A 324 13.00 13.54 -0.76
C ASP A 324 12.04 12.39 -0.37
N SER A 325 11.06 12.71 0.47
CA SER A 325 10.06 11.73 0.92
C SER A 325 9.32 11.07 -0.25
N ALA A 326 9.07 11.82 -1.31
CA ALA A 326 8.34 11.36 -2.48
C ALA A 326 9.06 10.23 -3.24
N ALA A 327 10.39 10.25 -3.22
CA ALA A 327 11.23 9.25 -3.89
C ALA A 327 11.57 8.04 -3.01
N LEU A 328 11.27 8.10 -1.72
CA LEU A 328 11.67 7.06 -0.78
C LEU A 328 11.21 5.67 -1.24
N MET A 329 12.16 4.73 -1.34
CA MET A 329 11.96 3.35 -1.84
C MET A 329 11.41 3.23 -3.26
N GLN A 330 11.37 4.32 -4.04
CA GLN A 330 10.99 4.21 -5.44
C GLN A 330 12.08 3.52 -6.24
N GLN A 331 11.66 2.50 -7.00
CA GLN A 331 12.57 1.69 -7.80
C GLN A 331 12.86 2.34 -9.14
N SER A 332 14.16 2.41 -9.51
CA SER A 332 14.64 2.73 -10.88
C SER A 332 15.54 1.62 -11.37
N ILE A 333 15.58 1.40 -12.69
CA ILE A 333 16.28 0.25 -13.30
C ILE A 333 17.21 0.79 -14.39
N CYS A 334 18.50 0.49 -14.30
CA CYS A 334 19.50 0.75 -15.31
C CYS A 334 20.05 -0.55 -15.91
N TYR A 335 20.59 -0.46 -17.11
CA TYR A 335 21.27 -1.56 -17.79
C TYR A 335 22.68 -1.18 -18.19
N ASP A 336 23.63 -2.07 -17.90
CA ASP A 336 24.98 -2.02 -18.45
C ASP A 336 25.19 -3.23 -19.35
N ALA A 337 24.93 -3.05 -20.64
CA ALA A 337 25.03 -4.10 -21.62
C ALA A 337 26.48 -4.62 -21.79
N THR A 338 27.47 -3.73 -21.61
CA THR A 338 28.90 -4.08 -21.77
C THR A 338 29.40 -4.98 -20.65
N ARG A 339 28.92 -4.74 -19.41
CA ARG A 339 29.25 -5.53 -18.23
C ARG A 339 28.27 -6.67 -18.01
N ASN A 340 27.16 -6.70 -18.74
CA ASN A 340 26.04 -7.64 -18.59
C ASN A 340 25.43 -7.55 -17.18
N TRP A 341 25.11 -6.31 -16.72
CA TRP A 341 24.51 -6.02 -15.43
C TRP A 341 23.14 -5.39 -15.57
N THR A 342 22.23 -5.80 -14.71
CA THR A 342 21.03 -5.04 -14.38
C THR A 342 21.22 -4.36 -13.02
N ILE A 343 21.06 -3.05 -12.95
CA ILE A 343 21.17 -2.27 -11.72
C ILE A 343 19.77 -1.84 -11.29
N SER A 344 19.36 -2.21 -10.07
CA SER A 344 18.09 -1.81 -9.47
C SER A 344 18.35 -0.91 -8.30
N VAL A 345 17.94 0.35 -8.40
CA VAL A 345 18.05 1.36 -7.36
C VAL A 345 16.71 1.46 -6.63
N SER A 346 16.67 1.20 -5.35
CA SER A 346 15.59 1.59 -4.44
C SER A 346 16.09 2.79 -3.65
N TRP A 347 15.65 3.99 -4.04
CA TRP A 347 16.27 5.22 -3.54
C TRP A 347 16.08 5.38 -2.03
N GLY A 348 17.16 5.75 -1.35
CA GLY A 348 17.18 5.88 0.13
C GLY A 348 17.26 4.55 0.89
N TYR A 349 17.29 3.40 0.19
CA TYR A 349 17.33 2.09 0.81
C TYR A 349 18.51 1.23 0.33
N ALA A 350 18.48 0.78 -0.91
CA ALA A 350 19.51 -0.12 -1.42
C ALA A 350 19.65 -0.06 -2.94
N VAL A 351 20.86 -0.39 -3.42
CA VAL A 351 21.15 -0.63 -4.84
C VAL A 351 21.59 -2.07 -5.01
N GLN A 352 21.04 -2.73 -6.03
CA GLN A 352 21.40 -4.10 -6.40
C GLN A 352 22.08 -4.11 -7.76
N ILE A 353 23.25 -4.76 -7.86
CA ILE A 353 23.84 -5.15 -9.14
C ILE A 353 23.48 -6.63 -9.36
N ILE A 354 22.64 -6.90 -10.35
CA ILE A 354 22.09 -8.20 -10.65
C ILE A 354 22.77 -8.75 -11.90
N ARG A 355 23.06 -10.02 -11.88
CA ARG A 355 23.71 -10.74 -12.97
C ARG A 355 22.80 -10.82 -14.19
N GLY A 356 23.35 -10.46 -15.34
CA GLY A 356 22.68 -10.52 -16.63
C GLY A 356 21.70 -9.36 -16.83
N ILE A 357 21.12 -9.32 -18.01
CA ILE A 357 20.10 -8.35 -18.39
C ILE A 357 18.73 -8.96 -18.13
N LEU A 358 18.05 -8.47 -17.10
CA LEU A 358 16.70 -8.89 -16.72
C LEU A 358 15.68 -7.81 -17.13
N HIS A 359 14.58 -8.25 -17.72
CA HIS A 359 13.54 -7.31 -18.15
C HIS A 359 12.88 -6.56 -16.97
N PRO A 360 12.40 -5.32 -17.17
CA PRO A 360 11.74 -4.54 -16.10
C PRO A 360 10.62 -5.30 -15.42
N ARG A 361 9.82 -6.08 -16.17
CA ARG A 361 8.76 -6.94 -15.64
C ARG A 361 9.24 -7.97 -14.61
N GLU A 362 10.48 -8.45 -14.73
CA GLU A 362 11.05 -9.40 -13.78
C GLU A 362 11.61 -8.71 -12.54
N ILE A 363 12.23 -7.54 -12.74
CA ILE A 363 12.86 -6.78 -11.66
C ILE A 363 11.84 -6.06 -10.77
N GLU A 364 10.69 -5.65 -11.31
CA GLU A 364 9.61 -5.08 -10.51
C GLU A 364 8.89 -6.12 -9.63
N MET A 365 9.03 -7.42 -9.92
CA MET A 365 8.49 -8.45 -9.05
C MET A 365 9.30 -8.53 -7.75
N ILE A 366 8.58 -8.52 -6.65
CA ILE A 366 9.14 -8.61 -5.31
C ILE A 366 9.88 -9.95 -5.13
N ALA A 367 11.17 -9.89 -4.78
CA ALA A 367 11.94 -11.09 -4.45
C ALA A 367 11.53 -11.63 -3.07
N ARG A 368 11.24 -12.93 -2.97
CA ARG A 368 10.80 -13.56 -1.72
C ARG A 368 11.99 -13.78 -0.77
N THR A 369 12.39 -12.74 -0.05
CA THR A 369 13.38 -12.80 1.03
C THR A 369 12.76 -13.02 2.41
N PHE A 370 11.45 -13.12 2.47
CA PHE A 370 10.59 -13.16 3.66
C PHE A 370 9.66 -14.37 3.61
N TYR A 371 9.03 -14.65 4.76
CA TYR A 371 8.00 -15.67 4.93
C TYR A 371 6.65 -15.00 5.13
N SER A 372 5.57 -15.66 4.69
CA SER A 372 4.22 -15.22 4.97
C SER A 372 3.93 -15.25 6.49
N TRP A 373 2.87 -14.57 6.94
CA TRP A 373 2.43 -14.58 8.34
C TRP A 373 2.23 -15.99 8.92
N HIS A 374 2.01 -16.98 8.05
CA HIS A 374 1.94 -18.40 8.43
C HIS A 374 3.29 -19.14 8.32
N GLN A 375 4.40 -18.39 8.19
CA GLN A 375 5.78 -18.91 8.12
C GLN A 375 6.05 -19.86 6.94
N THR A 376 5.29 -19.71 5.86
CA THR A 376 5.50 -20.46 4.61
C THR A 376 6.12 -19.57 3.54
N VAL A 377 6.97 -20.16 2.67
CA VAL A 377 7.61 -19.48 1.53
C VAL A 377 6.80 -19.76 0.25
N GLU A 378 5.50 -19.89 0.35
CA GLU A 378 4.64 -20.22 -0.78
C GLU A 378 4.43 -18.99 -1.67
N ARG A 379 4.53 -19.18 -2.99
CA ARG A 379 4.29 -18.14 -3.98
C ARG A 379 2.90 -17.52 -3.84
N GLU A 380 1.93 -18.33 -3.50
CA GLU A 380 0.50 -18.00 -3.40
C GLU A 380 0.12 -17.38 -2.04
N GLY A 381 1.08 -17.30 -1.11
CA GLY A 381 0.84 -16.71 0.22
C GLY A 381 0.64 -15.19 0.22
N PHE A 382 0.84 -14.50 -0.92
CA PHE A 382 0.87 -13.04 -1.04
C PHE A 382 -0.10 -12.52 -2.10
N ILE A 383 -0.59 -11.29 -1.92
CA ILE A 383 -1.54 -10.64 -2.86
C ILE A 383 -0.85 -9.96 -4.05
N PHE A 384 0.45 -10.12 -4.20
CA PHE A 384 1.26 -9.50 -5.25
C PHE A 384 2.13 -10.53 -5.98
N ASN A 385 2.52 -10.19 -7.22
CA ASN A 385 3.45 -11.02 -7.99
C ASN A 385 4.84 -10.98 -7.36
N ASN A 386 5.40 -12.18 -7.18
CA ASN A 386 6.70 -12.33 -6.56
C ASN A 386 7.55 -13.35 -7.31
N ARG A 387 8.88 -13.26 -7.15
CA ARG A 387 9.87 -14.13 -7.73
C ARG A 387 10.72 -14.82 -6.67
N PRO A 388 11.29 -15.99 -6.95
CA PRO A 388 12.22 -16.62 -6.02
C PRO A 388 13.40 -15.70 -5.69
N TYR A 389 13.85 -15.74 -4.45
CA TYR A 389 15.16 -15.23 -4.07
C TYR A 389 16.12 -16.39 -4.06
N TYR A 390 17.22 -16.28 -4.79
CA TYR A 390 18.15 -17.39 -4.96
C TYR A 390 18.90 -17.67 -3.66
N GLU A 391 18.96 -18.95 -3.27
CA GLU A 391 19.69 -19.38 -2.08
C GLU A 391 21.21 -19.45 -2.33
N HIS A 392 21.58 -19.90 -3.55
CA HIS A 392 23.00 -20.03 -3.90
C HIS A 392 23.67 -18.66 -4.05
N VAL A 393 24.77 -18.47 -3.35
CA VAL A 393 25.47 -17.19 -3.24
C VAL A 393 25.86 -16.60 -4.62
N CYS A 394 26.25 -17.42 -5.58
CA CYS A 394 26.60 -16.97 -6.94
C CYS A 394 25.41 -16.48 -7.77
N GLN A 395 24.19 -16.64 -7.27
CA GLN A 395 22.95 -16.17 -7.92
C GLN A 395 22.34 -14.98 -7.22
N LYS A 396 22.80 -14.67 -6.00
CA LYS A 396 22.35 -13.48 -5.26
C LYS A 396 22.85 -12.21 -5.92
N PRO A 397 22.06 -11.11 -5.88
CA PRO A 397 22.55 -9.80 -6.31
C PRO A 397 23.66 -9.29 -5.37
N PHE A 398 24.53 -8.44 -5.89
CA PHE A 398 25.44 -7.64 -5.09
C PHE A 398 24.69 -6.46 -4.52
N VAL A 399 24.51 -6.42 -3.21
CA VAL A 399 23.67 -5.42 -2.54
C VAL A 399 24.54 -4.35 -1.88
N HIS A 400 24.23 -3.10 -2.20
CA HIS A 400 24.81 -1.92 -1.57
C HIS A 400 23.68 -1.23 -0.79
N PHE A 401 23.85 -1.08 0.53
CA PHE A 401 22.86 -0.44 1.37
C PHE A 401 23.15 1.05 1.52
N PHE A 402 22.09 1.85 1.65
CA PHE A 402 22.17 3.27 1.90
C PHE A 402 23.11 3.57 3.08
N SER A 403 24.06 4.46 2.84
CA SER A 403 25.03 4.94 3.84
C SER A 403 24.67 6.35 4.30
N ASN A 404 24.67 7.29 3.37
CA ASN A 404 24.40 8.69 3.64
C ASN A 404 23.82 9.38 2.39
N ALA A 405 23.23 10.57 2.56
CA ALA A 405 22.86 11.44 1.48
C ALA A 405 23.02 12.91 1.86
N THR A 406 23.39 13.73 0.88
CA THR A 406 23.55 15.17 1.01
C THR A 406 22.84 15.88 -0.15
N TYR A 407 22.24 17.03 0.15
CA TYR A 407 21.67 17.90 -0.87
C TYR A 407 22.64 19.02 -1.22
N ASN A 408 22.87 19.20 -2.51
CA ASN A 408 23.66 20.31 -3.05
C ASN A 408 22.73 21.35 -3.64
N SER A 409 22.61 22.50 -2.98
CA SER A 409 21.74 23.60 -3.43
C SER A 409 22.20 24.28 -4.70
N SER A 410 23.51 24.19 -5.05
CA SER A 410 24.05 24.82 -6.28
C SER A 410 23.66 24.05 -7.55
N THR A 411 23.50 22.72 -7.44
CA THR A 411 23.10 21.84 -8.56
C THR A 411 21.64 21.39 -8.48
N ASP A 412 20.96 21.72 -7.36
CA ASP A 412 19.62 21.22 -7.03
C ASP A 412 19.54 19.68 -7.11
N GLN A 413 20.55 19.00 -6.56
CA GLN A 413 20.63 17.55 -6.59
C GLN A 413 20.97 16.97 -5.21
N THR A 414 20.41 15.83 -4.92
CA THR A 414 20.88 14.95 -3.85
C THR A 414 21.94 14.00 -4.41
N LEU A 415 23.02 13.83 -3.66
CA LEU A 415 23.96 12.74 -3.81
C LEU A 415 23.73 11.75 -2.67
N SER A 416 23.32 10.54 -3.00
CA SER A 416 23.18 9.46 -2.03
C SER A 416 24.20 8.36 -2.29
N GLU A 417 24.80 7.89 -1.21
CA GLU A 417 25.87 6.91 -1.21
C GLU A 417 25.38 5.57 -0.66
N TYR A 418 25.76 4.49 -1.35
CA TYR A 418 25.41 3.12 -1.00
C TYR A 418 26.69 2.30 -0.93
N ILE A 419 26.89 1.60 0.19
CA ILE A 419 28.08 0.80 0.47
C ILE A 419 27.73 -0.67 0.36
N ARG A 420 28.60 -1.43 -0.29
CA ARG A 420 28.41 -2.87 -0.42
C ARG A 420 28.37 -3.53 0.95
N HIS A 421 27.33 -4.32 1.17
CA HIS A 421 27.29 -5.19 2.32
C HIS A 421 28.28 -6.34 2.09
N ASP A 422 29.22 -6.48 3.03
CA ASP A 422 30.32 -7.45 2.92
C ASP A 422 29.80 -8.87 3.02
N HIS A 423 29.68 -9.51 1.87
CA HIS A 423 29.50 -10.94 1.75
C HIS A 423 30.77 -11.53 1.16
N ARG A 424 31.31 -12.54 1.81
CA ARG A 424 32.39 -13.35 1.24
C ARG A 424 31.80 -14.14 0.07
N TYR A 425 32.01 -13.62 -1.14
CA TYR A 425 31.61 -14.31 -2.35
C TYR A 425 32.68 -15.38 -2.69
N PRO A 426 32.28 -16.65 -2.87
CA PRO A 426 33.20 -17.63 -3.44
C PRO A 426 33.52 -17.22 -4.88
N ARG A 427 34.57 -17.80 -5.43
CA ARG A 427 34.83 -17.66 -6.88
C ARG A 427 33.70 -18.31 -7.66
N CYS A 428 32.97 -17.49 -8.42
CA CYS A 428 31.84 -17.91 -9.24
C CYS A 428 32.19 -17.75 -10.71
N ASP A 429 31.74 -18.69 -11.53
CA ASP A 429 31.90 -18.62 -12.99
C ASP A 429 30.71 -17.86 -13.59
N TRP A 430 30.81 -16.54 -13.63
CA TRP A 430 29.78 -15.66 -14.18
C TRP A 430 30.06 -15.30 -15.64
N LYS A 431 29.04 -15.30 -16.48
CA LYS A 431 29.08 -14.76 -17.84
C LYS A 431 28.79 -13.24 -17.84
N MET A 432 29.47 -12.50 -16.98
CA MET A 432 29.37 -11.05 -16.83
C MET A 432 30.70 -10.51 -16.31
N ALA A 433 30.89 -9.17 -16.41
CA ALA A 433 31.99 -8.54 -15.70
C ALA A 433 31.83 -8.71 -14.18
N ASP A 434 32.93 -8.91 -13.47
CA ASP A 434 32.91 -9.11 -12.03
C ASP A 434 32.52 -7.81 -11.31
N PRO A 435 31.44 -7.74 -10.53
CA PRO A 435 31.06 -6.56 -9.77
C PRO A 435 31.78 -6.41 -8.42
N LEU A 436 32.62 -7.38 -8.03
CA LEU A 436 33.35 -7.32 -6.75
C LEU A 436 34.22 -6.06 -6.56
N PRO A 437 34.84 -5.46 -7.59
CA PRO A 437 35.55 -4.19 -7.42
C PRO A 437 34.64 -3.04 -6.99
N ILE A 438 33.35 -3.07 -7.33
CA ILE A 438 32.42 -1.97 -6.99
C ILE A 438 32.07 -2.03 -5.51
N ALA A 439 32.79 -1.28 -4.69
CA ALA A 439 32.55 -1.17 -3.26
C ALA A 439 31.45 -0.15 -2.92
N ARG A 440 31.21 0.81 -3.81
CA ARG A 440 30.34 1.96 -3.60
C ARG A 440 29.45 2.23 -4.82
N VAL A 441 28.21 2.65 -4.59
CA VAL A 441 27.35 3.24 -5.60
C VAL A 441 26.95 4.64 -5.18
N GLU A 442 27.16 5.61 -6.04
CA GLU A 442 26.73 7.00 -5.89
C GLU A 442 25.50 7.21 -6.76
N VAL A 443 24.40 7.68 -6.17
CA VAL A 443 23.17 7.98 -6.90
C VAL A 443 22.90 9.48 -6.84
N LEU A 444 22.92 10.11 -8.00
CA LEU A 444 22.52 11.49 -8.20
C LEU A 444 21.02 11.54 -8.47
N LYS A 445 20.30 12.43 -7.81
CA LYS A 445 18.87 12.61 -8.03
C LYS A 445 18.45 14.05 -7.73
N ARG A 446 17.67 14.65 -8.62
CA ARG A 446 16.98 15.89 -8.30
C ARG A 446 15.72 15.58 -7.48
N PRO A 447 15.51 16.20 -6.29
CA PRO A 447 14.28 16.05 -5.54
C PRO A 447 13.07 16.52 -6.36
N ASP A 448 11.97 15.78 -6.28
CA ASP A 448 10.74 16.13 -6.97
C ASP A 448 9.53 15.94 -6.04
N PRO A 449 9.14 17.00 -5.30
CA PRO A 449 8.01 16.94 -4.39
C PRO A 449 6.66 16.84 -5.11
N TYR A 450 6.63 17.03 -6.43
CA TYR A 450 5.42 17.02 -7.27
C TYR A 450 5.25 15.74 -8.10
N VAL A 451 6.14 14.75 -7.92
CA VAL A 451 6.09 13.50 -8.69
C VAL A 451 4.73 12.80 -8.58
N TRP A 452 4.06 12.91 -7.45
CA TRP A 452 2.75 12.28 -7.19
C TRP A 452 1.54 13.16 -7.56
N ASP A 453 1.78 14.37 -8.05
CA ASP A 453 0.73 15.22 -8.63
C ASP A 453 0.51 14.86 -10.12
N ARG A 454 1.37 14.02 -10.69
CA ARG A 454 1.31 13.45 -12.04
C ARG A 454 0.91 11.99 -12.02
N ALA A 455 0.58 11.44 -13.19
CA ALA A 455 0.37 10.00 -13.34
C ALA A 455 1.62 9.21 -12.90
N PRO A 456 1.47 8.16 -12.08
CA PRO A 456 2.61 7.40 -11.59
C PRO A 456 3.43 6.79 -12.73
N ARG A 457 4.72 7.12 -12.80
CA ARG A 457 5.68 6.56 -13.75
C ARG A 457 7.00 6.32 -13.03
N ARG A 458 7.64 5.18 -13.30
CA ARG A 458 8.99 4.89 -12.79
C ARG A 458 9.97 5.88 -13.38
N ASN A 459 10.86 6.42 -12.55
CA ASN A 459 11.96 7.25 -13.01
C ASN A 459 12.95 6.43 -13.86
N CYS A 460 13.53 7.09 -14.85
CA CYS A 460 14.64 6.54 -15.60
C CYS A 460 15.94 6.58 -14.80
N CYS A 461 16.83 5.67 -15.13
CA CYS A 461 18.13 5.51 -14.50
C CYS A 461 19.21 5.45 -15.58
N ARG A 462 20.32 6.21 -15.39
CA ARG A 462 21.41 6.35 -16.34
C ARG A 462 22.73 6.11 -15.64
N ILE A 463 23.59 5.27 -16.22
CA ILE A 463 24.93 5.04 -15.71
C ILE A 463 25.82 6.15 -16.21
N LEU A 464 26.53 6.82 -15.31
CA LEU A 464 27.44 7.90 -15.63
C LEU A 464 28.90 7.40 -15.63
N PRO A 465 29.76 7.96 -16.52
CA PRO A 465 31.18 7.65 -16.48
C PRO A 465 31.82 8.14 -15.17
N THR A 466 32.80 7.40 -14.69
CA THR A 466 33.57 7.76 -13.50
C THR A 466 35.01 7.30 -13.64
N GLU A 467 35.94 8.09 -13.11
CA GLU A 467 37.37 7.74 -13.03
C GLU A 467 37.67 6.81 -11.83
N LYS A 468 36.71 6.67 -10.90
CA LYS A 468 36.86 5.83 -9.72
C LYS A 468 36.61 4.37 -10.06
N ASN A 469 37.58 3.51 -9.90
CA ASN A 469 37.49 2.10 -10.24
C ASN A 469 36.58 1.28 -9.30
N ASP A 470 36.33 1.77 -8.09
CA ASP A 470 35.58 1.10 -7.03
C ASP A 470 34.15 1.65 -6.87
N THR A 471 33.77 2.61 -7.70
CA THR A 471 32.51 3.34 -7.57
C THR A 471 31.70 3.27 -8.87
N LEU A 472 30.43 2.91 -8.75
CA LEU A 472 29.44 3.04 -9.81
C LEU A 472 28.65 4.34 -9.58
N VAL A 473 28.53 5.19 -10.59
CA VAL A 473 27.74 6.42 -10.51
C VAL A 473 26.51 6.30 -11.39
N VAL A 474 25.34 6.60 -10.84
CA VAL A 474 24.07 6.56 -11.56
C VAL A 474 23.29 7.85 -11.33
N ASP A 475 22.59 8.32 -12.36
CA ASP A 475 21.62 9.40 -12.30
C ASP A 475 20.20 8.84 -12.37
N VAL A 476 19.35 9.27 -11.45
CA VAL A 476 17.94 8.88 -11.37
C VAL A 476 17.05 10.11 -11.48
N GLY A 477 16.15 10.11 -12.44
CA GLY A 477 15.26 11.24 -12.67
C GLY A 477 14.12 10.93 -13.60
N GLU A 478 13.32 11.93 -13.91
CA GLU A 478 12.25 11.82 -14.89
C GLU A 478 12.80 11.36 -16.24
N CYS A 479 12.07 10.47 -16.90
CA CYS A 479 12.42 10.03 -18.25
C CYS A 479 12.22 11.17 -19.23
N GLY A 480 13.16 11.37 -20.17
CA GLY A 480 12.99 12.26 -21.31
C GLY A 480 11.80 11.86 -22.18
N GLU A 481 11.46 12.72 -23.16
CA GLU A 481 10.29 12.51 -24.02
C GLU A 481 10.36 11.18 -24.77
N ASP A 482 11.52 10.83 -25.33
CA ASP A 482 11.76 9.58 -26.05
C ASP A 482 12.50 8.53 -25.22
N GLU A 483 12.57 8.70 -23.90
CA GLU A 483 13.29 7.79 -23.03
C GLU A 483 12.35 6.75 -22.40
N SER A 484 12.74 5.49 -22.51
CA SER A 484 12.04 4.36 -21.90
C SER A 484 13.00 3.49 -21.09
N ILE A 485 12.44 2.72 -20.15
CA ILE A 485 13.17 1.72 -19.38
C ILE A 485 13.15 0.41 -20.19
N GLU A 486 13.79 0.41 -21.32
CA GLU A 486 13.92 -0.77 -22.16
C GLU A 486 15.37 -1.29 -22.15
N VAL A 487 15.50 -2.57 -22.47
CA VAL A 487 16.80 -3.18 -22.72
C VAL A 487 17.21 -2.85 -24.16
N LYS A 488 18.21 -2.00 -24.30
CA LYS A 488 18.80 -1.64 -25.60
C LYS A 488 19.98 -2.54 -25.91
#